data_e5fd65626bbc50926e988ae60608f305
#
_entry.id   e5fd65626bbc50926e988ae60608f305
#
_cell.length_a   1.000
_cell.length_b   1.000
_cell.length_c   1.000
_cell.angle_alpha   90.00
_cell.angle_beta   90.00
_cell.angle_gamma   90.00
#
_symmetry.space_group_name_H-M   'P 1'
#
loop_
_entity.id
_entity.type
_entity.pdbx_description
1 polymer ?
#
loop_
_entity_poly.entity_id
_entity_poly.type
_entity_poly.pdbx_seq_one_letter_code
_entity_poly.pdbx_strand_id
1 'polypeptide(L)' 'MPRTRFDKAARDPLKELVLGRKAALRLSEVNLAAKMGISTGRLRTMFSGSSEKWKIGEVKALSRALDVPISDMRDLICKS' A
#
# COMPACT_ATOMS: atom_id res chain seq x y z
N MET A 1 3.31 12.87 -24.46
CA MET A 1 2.59 11.75 -23.87
C MET A 1 1.81 12.19 -22.66
N PRO A 2 0.53 12.27 -22.79
CA PRO A 2 -0.29 12.69 -21.65
C PRO A 2 -0.14 11.76 -20.45
N ARG A 3 0.04 10.50 -20.73
CA ARG A 3 0.19 9.53 -19.65
C ARG A 3 1.38 9.79 -18.76
N THR A 4 2.42 10.36 -19.32
CA THR A 4 3.61 10.65 -18.54
C THR A 4 3.31 11.60 -17.41
N ARG A 5 2.50 12.62 -17.69
CA ARG A 5 2.11 13.56 -16.66
C ARG A 5 1.20 12.92 -15.63
N PHE A 6 0.28 12.08 -16.09
CA PHE A 6 -0.59 11.38 -15.18
C PHE A 6 0.19 10.45 -14.28
N ASP A 7 1.16 9.77 -14.87
CA ASP A 7 1.98 8.87 -14.09
C ASP A 7 2.71 9.60 -12.97
N LYS A 8 3.23 10.78 -13.27
CA LYS A 8 3.89 11.58 -12.25
C LYS A 8 2.92 12.01 -11.16
N ALA A 9 1.76 12.50 -11.57
CA ALA A 9 0.77 12.98 -10.61
C ALA A 9 0.20 11.84 -9.78
N ALA A 10 0.08 10.67 -10.38
CA ALA A 10 -0.49 9.52 -9.70
C ALA A 10 0.55 8.68 -8.96
N ARG A 11 1.80 9.07 -9.03
CA ARG A 11 2.86 8.28 -8.42
C ARG A 11 2.70 8.19 -6.92
N ASP A 12 2.83 6.99 -6.42
CA ASP A 12 2.66 6.72 -5.01
C ASP A 12 3.66 5.64 -4.62
N PRO A 13 4.88 6.03 -4.24
CA PRO A 13 5.93 5.06 -3.95
C PRO A 13 5.54 4.07 -2.85
N LEU A 14 4.83 4.52 -1.83
CA LEU A 14 4.41 3.64 -0.76
C LEU A 14 3.42 2.59 -1.26
N LYS A 15 2.46 3.02 -2.05
CA LYS A 15 1.48 2.11 -2.62
C LYS A 15 2.14 1.14 -3.58
N GLU A 16 3.09 1.62 -4.39
CA GLU A 16 3.82 0.76 -5.31
C GLU A 16 4.61 -0.30 -4.56
N LEU A 17 5.26 0.08 -3.46
CA LEU A 17 5.99 -0.87 -2.63
C LEU A 17 5.04 -1.95 -2.08
N VAL A 18 3.91 -1.52 -1.57
CA VAL A 18 2.94 -2.43 -0.98
C VAL A 18 2.40 -3.40 -2.02
N LEU A 19 2.01 -2.88 -3.18
CA LEU A 19 1.45 -3.72 -4.24
C LEU A 19 2.50 -4.67 -4.80
N GLY A 20 3.73 -4.20 -4.94
CA GLY A 20 4.83 -5.04 -5.41
C GLY A 20 5.12 -6.18 -4.44
N ARG A 21 5.12 -5.88 -3.15
CA ARG A 21 5.37 -6.91 -2.13
C ARG A 21 4.22 -7.90 -2.07
N LYS A 22 2.99 -7.40 -2.19
CA LYS A 22 1.82 -8.27 -2.24
C LYS A 22 1.92 -9.27 -3.40
N ALA A 23 2.32 -8.78 -4.56
CA ALA A 23 2.49 -9.63 -5.73
C ALA A 23 3.63 -10.63 -5.53
N ALA A 24 4.73 -10.19 -4.94
CA ALA A 24 5.88 -11.05 -4.70
C ALA A 24 5.52 -12.21 -3.77
N LEU A 25 4.68 -11.95 -2.78
CA LEU A 25 4.24 -12.96 -1.84
C LEU A 25 3.01 -13.72 -2.33
N ARG A 26 2.49 -13.35 -3.49
CA ARG A 26 1.32 -13.99 -4.08
C ARG A 26 0.11 -13.98 -3.16
N LEU A 27 -0.06 -12.88 -2.46
CA LEU A 27 -1.21 -12.71 -1.56
C LEU A 27 -2.40 -12.17 -2.34
N SER A 28 -3.55 -12.80 -2.15
CA SER A 28 -4.79 -12.27 -2.68
C SER A 28 -5.28 -11.14 -1.76
N GLU A 29 -6.22 -10.35 -2.27
CA GLU A 29 -6.82 -9.30 -1.46
C GLU A 29 -7.48 -9.88 -0.20
N VAL A 30 -8.13 -11.01 -0.35
CA VAL A 30 -8.78 -11.66 0.80
C VAL A 30 -7.75 -12.07 1.84
N ASN A 31 -6.67 -12.70 1.40
CA ASN A 31 -5.63 -13.15 2.33
C ASN A 31 -4.93 -11.97 2.99
N LEU A 32 -4.65 -10.93 2.23
CA LEU A 32 -4.00 -9.75 2.80
C LEU A 32 -4.90 -9.06 3.81
N ALA A 33 -6.18 -8.90 3.49
CA ALA A 33 -7.13 -8.30 4.41
C ALA A 33 -7.23 -9.11 5.70
N ALA A 34 -7.24 -10.43 5.59
CA ALA A 34 -7.29 -11.29 6.76
C ALA A 34 -6.06 -11.10 7.64
N LYS A 35 -4.88 -11.00 7.04
CA LYS A 35 -3.65 -10.77 7.78
C LYS A 35 -3.65 -9.42 8.49
N MET A 36 -4.30 -8.44 7.89
CA MET A 36 -4.39 -7.10 8.46
C MET A 36 -5.52 -6.97 9.48
N GLY A 37 -6.42 -7.94 9.52
CA GLY A 37 -7.58 -7.86 10.41
C GLY A 37 -8.65 -6.90 9.94
N ILE A 38 -8.77 -6.70 8.63
CA ILE A 38 -9.77 -5.81 8.04
C ILE A 38 -10.57 -6.56 6.99
N SER A 39 -11.67 -5.97 6.56
CA SER A 39 -12.48 -6.58 5.50
C SER A 39 -11.83 -6.37 4.14
N THR A 40 -12.17 -7.25 3.20
CA THR A 40 -11.68 -7.13 1.83
C THR A 40 -12.15 -5.82 1.20
N GLY A 41 -13.38 -5.41 1.49
CA GLY A 41 -13.91 -4.16 0.99
C GLY A 41 -13.10 -2.96 1.47
N ARG A 42 -12.70 -2.97 2.74
CA ARG A 42 -11.86 -1.92 3.29
C ARG A 42 -10.51 -1.87 2.58
N LEU A 43 -9.91 -3.04 2.34
CA LEU A 43 -8.64 -3.11 1.66
C LEU A 43 -8.74 -2.54 0.24
N ARG A 44 -9.80 -2.88 -0.47
CA ARG A 44 -10.02 -2.34 -1.81
C ARG A 44 -10.14 -0.83 -1.79
N THR A 45 -10.83 -0.30 -0.79
CA THR A 45 -10.97 1.14 -0.63
C THR A 45 -9.61 1.79 -0.43
N MET A 46 -8.76 1.17 0.40
CA MET A 46 -7.42 1.69 0.61
C MET A 46 -6.63 1.73 -0.69
N PHE A 47 -6.69 0.67 -1.46
CA PHE A 47 -5.90 0.57 -2.69
C PHE A 47 -6.46 1.37 -3.85
N SER A 48 -7.72 1.77 -3.78
CA SER A 48 -8.31 2.60 -4.82
C SER A 48 -7.92 4.07 -4.68
N GLY A 49 -7.47 4.47 -3.49
CA GLY A 49 -7.07 5.85 -3.24
C GLY A 49 -5.56 5.97 -3.07
N SER A 50 -5.15 7.16 -2.64
CA SER A 50 -3.74 7.45 -2.39
C SER A 50 -3.32 6.92 -1.01
N SER A 51 -2.06 6.52 -0.90
CA SER A 51 -1.51 6.07 0.37
C SER A 51 -1.47 7.19 1.41
N GLU A 52 -1.57 8.44 0.97
CA GLU A 52 -1.61 9.57 1.89
C GLU A 52 -2.82 9.50 2.81
N LYS A 53 -3.87 8.82 2.38
CA LYS A 53 -5.09 8.69 3.17
C LYS A 53 -5.07 7.49 4.09
N TRP A 54 -4.02 6.68 4.01
CA TRP A 54 -3.91 5.52 4.89
C TRP A 54 -3.60 5.96 6.30
N LYS A 55 -4.28 5.34 7.25
CA LYS A 55 -4.04 5.63 8.66
C LYS A 55 -2.78 4.91 9.11
N ILE A 56 -2.15 5.46 10.17
CA ILE A 56 -0.92 4.87 10.66
C ILE A 56 -1.12 3.42 11.09
N GLY A 57 -2.27 3.10 11.64
CA GLY A 57 -2.57 1.72 12.00
C GLY A 57 -2.64 0.80 10.80
N GLU A 58 -3.13 1.32 9.68
CA GLU A 58 -3.19 0.55 8.44
C GLU A 58 -1.80 0.32 7.87
N VAL A 59 -0.94 1.33 7.94
CA VAL A 59 0.44 1.19 7.49
C VAL A 59 1.18 0.15 8.32
N LYS A 60 0.97 0.18 9.63
CA LYS A 60 1.57 -0.81 10.52
C LYS A 60 1.08 -2.22 10.22
N ALA A 61 -0.21 -2.35 9.95
CA ALA A 61 -0.78 -3.64 9.60
C ALA A 61 -0.20 -4.17 8.29
N LEU A 62 -0.04 -3.29 7.30
CA LEU A 62 0.59 -3.67 6.04
C LEU A 62 2.03 -4.10 6.24
N SER A 63 2.77 -3.39 7.08
CA SER A 63 4.15 -3.74 7.40
C SER A 63 4.24 -5.17 7.91
N ARG A 64 3.36 -5.53 8.84
CA ARG A 64 3.36 -6.88 9.40
C ARG A 64 2.91 -7.92 8.39
N ALA A 65 1.84 -7.61 7.67
CA ALA A 65 1.27 -8.56 6.72
C ALA A 65 2.22 -8.87 5.57
N LEU A 66 2.97 -7.87 5.13
CA LEU A 66 3.85 -8.00 3.98
C LEU A 66 5.31 -8.23 4.37
N ASP A 67 5.60 -8.25 5.65
CA ASP A 67 6.96 -8.45 6.15
C ASP A 67 7.93 -7.40 5.60
N VAL A 68 7.48 -6.16 5.62
CA VAL A 68 8.29 -5.02 5.18
C VAL A 68 8.57 -4.16 6.40
N PRO A 69 9.83 -3.77 6.65
CA PRO A 69 10.14 -2.93 7.80
C PRO A 69 9.34 -1.63 7.75
N ILE A 70 8.79 -1.25 8.89
CA ILE A 70 8.01 -0.01 8.96
C ILE A 70 8.87 1.21 8.62
N SER A 71 10.17 1.13 8.88
CA SER A 71 11.07 2.23 8.56
C SER A 71 11.13 2.49 7.06
N ASP A 72 11.10 1.44 6.25
CA ASP A 72 11.09 1.59 4.80
C ASP A 72 9.83 2.30 4.33
N MET A 73 8.70 1.98 4.94
CA MET A 73 7.44 2.62 4.59
C MET A 73 7.42 4.07 5.04
N ARG A 74 7.98 4.36 6.20
CA ARG A 74 8.03 5.73 6.71
C ARG A 74 8.90 6.61 5.85
N ASP A 75 10.01 6.08 5.34
CA ASP A 75 10.87 6.84 4.44
C ASP A 75 10.11 7.28 3.20
N LEU A 76 9.30 6.40 2.65
CA LEU A 76 8.50 6.73 1.47
C LEU A 76 7.44 7.77 1.78
N ILE A 77 6.84 7.69 2.95
CA ILE A 77 5.86 8.68 3.39
C ILE A 77 6.52 10.04 3.52
N CYS A 78 7.70 10.08 4.12
CA CYS A 78 8.41 11.34 4.32
C CYS A 78 8.84 11.98 3.01
N LYS A 79 9.12 11.17 2.01
CA LYS A 79 9.53 11.69 0.71
C LYS A 79 8.35 12.19 -0.12
N SER A 80 7.18 11.73 0.23
CA SER A 80 5.98 12.19 -0.46
C SER A 80 5.59 13.58 0.01
#